data_fdf1b16ccbb5e059ce6cac15c64f8243
#
_entry.id   fdf1b16ccbb5e059ce6cac15c64f8243
#
_cell.length_a   1.000
_cell.length_b   1.000
_cell.length_c   1.000
_cell.angle_alpha   90.00
_cell.angle_beta   90.00
_cell.angle_gamma   90.00
#
_symmetry.space_group_name_H-M   'P 1'
#
loop_
_entity.id
_entity.type
_entity.pdbx_description
1 polymer ?
#
loop_
_entity_poly.entity_id
_entity_poly.type
_entity_poly.pdbx_seq_one_letter_code
_entity_poly.pdbx_strand_id
1 'polypeptide(L)'
;GQLHMGHALDCTLQDILTRFKRMQGYSTLWVPGTDHAGIATQIKVEEELRTKEGLTRYDLGREKFLQRVWKWKEEYGNRIVEQQKKMGVSCDWSRSRFTMDEGCSKAVRETFCELYDKGLIYKGSRIINWCPHCITALSDAEVEYVDKPGHLWYIRYPLTDGSGDLVAATTCLLYTS
;
A
#
# COMPACT_ATOMS: atom_id res chain seq x y z
N GLY A 1 9.96 8.17 7.28
CA GLY A 1 9.70 7.71 8.63
C GLY A 1 10.98 7.60 9.47
N GLN A 2 10.82 7.22 10.71
CA GLN A 2 11.95 6.86 11.57
C GLN A 2 11.91 5.35 11.79
N LEU A 3 13.08 4.73 11.93
CA LEU A 3 13.17 3.33 12.29
C LEU A 3 12.72 3.14 13.76
N HIS A 4 12.11 2.01 14.04
CA HIS A 4 11.75 1.57 15.38
C HIS A 4 12.40 0.20 15.67
N MET A 5 12.24 -0.30 16.90
CA MET A 5 12.89 -1.55 17.35
C MET A 5 12.61 -2.76 16.46
N GLY A 6 11.43 -2.84 15.85
CA GLY A 6 11.11 -3.92 14.88
C GLY A 6 12.03 -3.91 13.66
N HIS A 7 12.33 -2.75 13.12
CA HIS A 7 13.29 -2.62 12.00
C HIS A 7 14.72 -2.97 12.44
N ALA A 8 15.10 -2.61 13.68
CA ALA A 8 16.41 -2.96 14.22
C ALA A 8 16.55 -4.49 14.36
N LEU A 9 15.51 -5.16 14.87
CA LEU A 9 15.49 -6.61 15.01
C LEU A 9 15.61 -7.31 13.65
N ASP A 10 14.79 -6.89 12.66
CA ASP A 10 14.80 -7.44 11.31
C ASP A 10 16.19 -7.30 10.66
N CYS A 11 16.75 -6.11 10.65
CA CYS A 11 18.09 -5.87 10.12
C CYS A 11 19.17 -6.67 10.85
N THR A 12 19.08 -6.81 12.18
CA THR A 12 20.06 -7.51 12.98
C THR A 12 20.09 -9.00 12.65
N LEU A 13 18.92 -9.64 12.51
CA LEU A 13 18.84 -11.07 12.16
C LEU A 13 19.47 -11.34 10.79
N GLN A 14 19.19 -10.53 9.80
CA GLN A 14 19.78 -10.65 8.46
C GLN A 14 21.30 -10.38 8.50
N ASP A 15 21.74 -9.40 9.26
CA ASP A 15 23.15 -9.02 9.39
C ASP A 15 23.98 -10.10 10.06
N ILE A 16 23.45 -10.74 11.11
CA ILE A 16 24.09 -11.88 11.77
C ILE A 16 24.36 -13.00 10.78
N LEU A 17 23.36 -13.41 10.00
CA LEU A 17 23.50 -14.47 9.01
C LEU A 17 24.50 -14.11 7.92
N THR A 18 24.46 -12.89 7.44
CA THR A 18 25.36 -12.39 6.40
C THR A 18 26.80 -12.37 6.89
N ARG A 19 27.07 -11.83 8.09
CA ARG A 19 28.41 -11.80 8.71
C ARG A 19 28.92 -13.18 9.01
N PHE A 20 28.07 -14.06 9.57
CA PHE A 20 28.43 -15.44 9.87
C PHE A 20 28.89 -16.19 8.61
N LYS A 21 28.17 -16.05 7.51
CA LYS A 21 28.56 -16.67 6.24
C LYS A 21 29.85 -16.08 5.65
N ARG A 22 30.08 -14.78 5.77
CA ARG A 22 31.36 -14.16 5.37
C ARG A 22 32.52 -14.72 6.19
N MET A 23 32.35 -14.89 7.51
CA MET A 23 33.38 -15.50 8.36
C MET A 23 33.69 -16.95 7.99
N GLN A 24 32.73 -17.66 7.39
CA GLN A 24 32.92 -19.02 6.86
C GLN A 24 33.54 -19.04 5.45
N GLY A 25 33.91 -17.90 4.86
CA GLY A 25 34.51 -17.80 3.54
C GLY A 25 33.51 -17.75 2.36
N TYR A 26 32.19 -17.63 2.64
CA TYR A 26 31.22 -17.48 1.57
C TYR A 26 31.24 -16.07 0.99
N SER A 27 31.04 -15.97 -0.34
CA SER A 27 30.75 -14.69 -1.00
C SER A 27 29.28 -14.36 -0.78
N THR A 28 29.00 -13.44 0.14
CA THR A 28 27.63 -13.05 0.49
C THR A 28 27.31 -11.67 -0.04
N LEU A 29 26.12 -11.50 -0.61
CA LEU A 29 25.59 -10.24 -1.06
C LEU A 29 24.28 -9.95 -0.34
N TRP A 30 24.20 -8.79 0.32
CA TRP A 30 22.97 -8.26 0.90
C TRP A 30 22.68 -6.89 0.31
N VAL A 31 21.67 -6.83 -0.56
CA VAL A 31 21.28 -5.62 -1.27
C VAL A 31 20.22 -4.88 -0.46
N PRO A 32 20.48 -3.62 -0.05
CA PRO A 32 19.49 -2.82 0.66
C PRO A 32 18.48 -2.20 -0.33
N GLY A 33 17.26 -1.99 0.14
CA GLY A 33 16.22 -1.30 -0.60
C GLY A 33 15.28 -0.52 0.30
N THR A 34 14.66 0.51 -0.26
CA THR A 34 13.62 1.29 0.39
C THR A 34 12.33 1.23 -0.42
N ASP A 35 11.21 1.00 0.28
CA ASP A 35 9.89 1.05 -0.33
C ASP A 35 9.37 2.48 -0.40
N HIS A 36 8.56 2.77 -1.42
CA HIS A 36 7.95 4.08 -1.60
C HIS A 36 6.80 4.36 -0.62
N ALA A 37 6.19 3.33 -0.02
CA ALA A 37 5.11 3.42 0.96
C ALA A 37 4.04 4.47 0.56
N GLY A 38 3.50 4.34 -0.67
CA GLY A 38 2.74 5.39 -1.36
C GLY A 38 1.66 6.07 -0.53
N ILE A 39 0.70 5.33 0.02
CA ILE A 39 -0.43 5.87 0.79
C ILE A 39 0.08 6.58 2.06
N ALA A 40 0.94 5.93 2.83
CA ALA A 40 1.45 6.48 4.09
C ALA A 40 2.27 7.78 3.87
N THR A 41 3.07 7.83 2.81
CA THR A 41 3.83 9.03 2.44
C THR A 41 2.89 10.17 2.02
N GLN A 42 1.88 9.89 1.20
CA GLN A 42 0.90 10.90 0.79
C GLN A 42 0.12 11.47 1.96
N ILE A 43 -0.36 10.63 2.88
CA ILE A 43 -1.07 11.08 4.10
C ILE A 43 -0.19 12.03 4.92
N LYS A 44 1.10 11.74 5.08
CA LYS A 44 2.01 12.60 5.82
C LYS A 44 2.23 13.95 5.13
N VAL A 45 2.35 13.97 3.82
CA VAL A 45 2.47 15.22 3.05
C VAL A 45 1.17 16.03 3.10
N GLU A 46 0.01 15.38 3.03
CA GLU A 46 -1.30 16.05 3.21
C GLU A 46 -1.47 16.64 4.60
N GLU A 47 -1.07 15.91 5.64
CA GLU A 47 -1.09 16.40 7.02
C GLU A 47 -0.22 17.65 7.17
N GLU A 48 0.98 17.64 6.58
CA GLU A 48 1.88 18.79 6.59
C GLU A 48 1.30 19.99 5.85
N LEU A 49 0.73 19.79 4.66
CA LEU A 49 0.07 20.83 3.89
C LEU A 49 -1.08 21.47 4.69
N ARG A 50 -1.93 20.64 5.27
CA ARG A 50 -3.07 21.10 6.05
C ARG A 50 -2.65 21.90 7.28
N THR A 51 -1.61 21.45 8.00
CA THR A 51 -1.16 22.09 9.25
C THR A 51 -0.35 23.35 9.02
N LYS A 52 0.47 23.40 7.97
CA LYS A 52 1.36 24.54 7.70
C LYS A 52 0.76 25.58 6.75
N GLU A 53 -0.01 25.14 5.77
CA GLU A 53 -0.48 26.02 4.68
C GLU A 53 -2.02 26.10 4.62
N GLY A 54 -2.75 25.26 5.37
CA GLY A 54 -4.22 25.21 5.32
C GLY A 54 -4.77 24.66 3.98
N LEU A 55 -3.92 24.01 3.18
CA LEU A 55 -4.24 23.51 1.86
C LEU A 55 -4.47 22.00 1.84
N THR A 56 -5.20 21.54 0.83
CA THR A 56 -5.38 20.12 0.51
C THR A 56 -4.63 19.75 -0.78
N ARG A 57 -4.49 18.46 -1.06
CA ARG A 57 -3.93 17.99 -2.33
C ARG A 57 -4.74 18.46 -3.56
N TYR A 58 -6.05 18.69 -3.38
CA TYR A 58 -6.92 19.15 -4.44
C TYR A 58 -6.68 20.62 -4.80
N ASP A 59 -6.36 21.46 -3.80
CA ASP A 59 -6.02 22.88 -4.02
C ASP A 59 -4.70 23.03 -4.78
N LEU A 60 -3.74 22.14 -4.52
CA LEU A 60 -2.46 22.14 -5.23
C LEU A 60 -2.55 21.57 -6.65
N GLY A 61 -3.43 20.59 -6.87
CA GLY A 61 -3.45 19.76 -8.05
C GLY A 61 -2.32 18.72 -8.07
N ARG A 62 -2.45 17.73 -8.98
CA ARG A 62 -1.60 16.53 -9.02
C ARG A 62 -0.10 16.82 -9.11
N GLU A 63 0.30 17.70 -10.02
CA GLU A 63 1.71 17.96 -10.30
C GLU A 63 2.45 18.58 -9.12
N LYS A 64 1.88 19.64 -8.55
CA LYS A 64 2.47 20.33 -7.40
C LYS A 64 2.46 19.44 -6.14
N PHE A 65 1.41 18.63 -5.97
CA PHE A 65 1.36 17.68 -4.88
C PHE A 65 2.46 16.60 -5.01
N LEU A 66 2.66 16.03 -6.21
CA LEU A 66 3.75 15.08 -6.46
C LEU A 66 5.13 15.69 -6.20
N GLN A 67 5.36 16.94 -6.56
CA GLN A 67 6.62 17.63 -6.24
C GLN A 67 6.87 17.69 -4.73
N ARG A 68 5.82 17.92 -3.92
CA ARG A 68 5.91 17.89 -2.45
C ARG A 68 6.22 16.49 -1.93
N VAL A 69 5.57 15.46 -2.50
CA VAL A 69 5.81 14.05 -2.13
C VAL A 69 7.25 13.64 -2.44
N TRP A 70 7.77 13.99 -3.62
CA TRP A 70 9.17 13.72 -3.98
C TRP A 70 10.17 14.44 -3.07
N LYS A 71 9.92 15.69 -2.75
CA LYS A 71 10.75 16.44 -1.78
C LYS A 71 10.76 15.77 -0.42
N TRP A 72 9.60 15.36 0.08
CA TRP A 72 9.48 14.60 1.32
C TRP A 72 10.29 13.30 1.28
N LYS A 73 10.20 12.56 0.18
CA LYS A 73 10.97 11.32 -0.02
C LYS A 73 12.48 11.57 0.02
N GLU A 74 12.97 12.62 -0.59
CA GLU A 74 14.40 12.97 -0.58
C GLU A 74 14.88 13.29 0.84
N GLU A 75 14.11 14.04 1.59
CA GLU A 75 14.45 14.44 2.96
C GLU A 75 14.43 13.25 3.94
N TYR A 76 13.37 12.45 3.91
CA TYR A 76 13.16 11.40 4.92
C TYR A 76 13.65 10.01 4.47
N GLY A 77 13.76 9.73 3.17
CA GLY A 77 14.29 8.48 2.67
C GLY A 77 15.77 8.30 3.01
N ASN A 78 16.56 9.32 2.85
CA ASN A 78 17.98 9.31 3.21
C ASN A 78 18.20 9.10 4.72
N ARG A 79 17.31 9.61 5.57
CA ARG A 79 17.41 9.45 7.01
C ARG A 79 17.33 7.99 7.46
N ILE A 80 16.48 7.18 6.83
CA ILE A 80 16.37 5.74 7.13
C ILE A 80 17.68 5.03 6.82
N VAL A 81 18.27 5.30 5.68
CA VAL A 81 19.56 4.72 5.25
C VAL A 81 20.67 5.08 6.24
N GLU A 82 20.75 6.34 6.65
CA GLU A 82 21.73 6.80 7.64
C GLU A 82 21.52 6.14 9.03
N GLN A 83 20.29 5.91 9.43
CA GLN A 83 19.99 5.18 10.67
C GLN A 83 20.46 3.71 10.58
N GLN A 84 20.23 3.04 9.46
CA GLN A 84 20.70 1.67 9.24
C GLN A 84 22.23 1.58 9.23
N LYS A 85 22.91 2.53 8.59
CA LYS A 85 24.38 2.61 8.63
C LYS A 85 24.91 2.82 10.04
N LYS A 86 24.25 3.67 10.85
CA LYS A 86 24.61 3.87 12.26
C LYS A 86 24.42 2.63 13.12
N MET A 87 23.46 1.77 12.80
CA MET A 87 23.32 0.46 13.44
C MET A 87 24.39 -0.54 13.03
N GLY A 88 25.24 -0.20 12.05
CA GLY A 88 26.30 -1.08 11.58
C GLY A 88 25.86 -2.15 10.59
N VAL A 89 24.70 -1.99 9.95
CA VAL A 89 24.18 -2.96 8.96
C VAL A 89 25.14 -3.10 7.78
N SER A 90 25.56 -4.33 7.48
CA SER A 90 26.62 -4.65 6.51
C SER A 90 26.12 -4.92 5.09
N CYS A 91 25.13 -4.16 4.65
CA CYS A 91 24.63 -4.21 3.28
C CYS A 91 25.66 -3.66 2.26
N ASP A 92 25.49 -4.03 1.01
CA ASP A 92 26.15 -3.37 -0.11
C ASP A 92 25.40 -2.07 -0.49
N TRP A 93 25.78 -0.98 0.14
CA TRP A 93 25.15 0.33 -0.05
C TRP A 93 25.34 0.90 -1.47
N SER A 94 26.32 0.43 -2.22
CA SER A 94 26.54 0.83 -3.62
C SER A 94 25.42 0.32 -4.55
N ARG A 95 24.72 -0.73 -4.13
CA ARG A 95 23.62 -1.36 -4.85
C ARG A 95 22.25 -1.01 -4.27
N SER A 96 22.18 0.03 -3.45
CA SER A 96 20.89 0.47 -2.86
C SER A 96 19.85 0.74 -3.93
N ARG A 97 18.64 0.23 -3.71
CA ARG A 97 17.50 0.36 -4.63
C ARG A 97 16.35 1.09 -3.97
N PHE A 98 15.55 1.74 -4.81
CA PHE A 98 14.26 2.31 -4.44
C PHE A 98 13.18 1.73 -5.33
N THR A 99 12.04 1.32 -4.75
CA THR A 99 10.99 0.59 -5.48
C THR A 99 10.40 1.35 -6.67
N MET A 100 10.56 2.69 -6.72
CA MET A 100 10.15 3.51 -7.87
C MET A 100 11.33 4.09 -8.66
N ASP A 101 12.54 3.54 -8.51
CA ASP A 101 13.66 3.93 -9.37
C ASP A 101 13.39 3.50 -10.83
N GLU A 102 14.17 4.04 -11.76
CA GLU A 102 13.98 3.81 -13.20
C GLU A 102 14.01 2.32 -13.55
N GLY A 103 14.97 1.56 -12.99
CA GLY A 103 15.11 0.13 -13.25
C GLY A 103 13.95 -0.69 -12.70
N CYS A 104 13.52 -0.44 -11.45
CA CYS A 104 12.37 -1.09 -10.86
C CYS A 104 11.08 -0.72 -11.60
N SER A 105 10.90 0.55 -11.97
CA SER A 105 9.74 1.02 -12.74
C SER A 105 9.68 0.40 -14.13
N LYS A 106 10.83 0.18 -14.79
CA LYS A 106 10.91 -0.51 -16.07
C LYS A 106 10.50 -1.98 -15.91
N ALA A 107 11.09 -2.68 -14.95
CA ALA A 107 10.83 -4.09 -14.69
C ALA A 107 9.34 -4.35 -14.37
N VAL A 108 8.71 -3.50 -13.55
CA VAL A 108 7.27 -3.59 -13.24
C VAL A 108 6.42 -3.47 -14.50
N ARG A 109 6.73 -2.50 -15.36
CA ARG A 109 5.97 -2.30 -16.60
C ARG A 109 6.14 -3.45 -17.58
N GLU A 110 7.35 -3.96 -17.77
CA GLU A 110 7.64 -5.11 -18.62
C GLU A 110 6.91 -6.35 -18.13
N THR A 111 7.01 -6.65 -16.84
CA THR A 111 6.30 -7.79 -16.23
C THR A 111 4.78 -7.66 -16.38
N PHE A 112 4.23 -6.46 -16.18
CA PHE A 112 2.79 -6.23 -16.36
C PHE A 112 2.34 -6.51 -17.80
N CYS A 113 3.09 -6.01 -18.79
CA CYS A 113 2.80 -6.26 -20.21
C CYS A 113 2.88 -7.75 -20.53
N GLU A 114 3.93 -8.45 -20.10
CA GLU A 114 4.07 -9.90 -20.32
C GLU A 114 2.91 -10.71 -19.71
N LEU A 115 2.47 -10.36 -18.50
CA LEU A 115 1.35 -11.02 -17.85
C LEU A 115 0.03 -10.77 -18.60
N TYR A 116 -0.15 -9.57 -19.13
CA TYR A 116 -1.29 -9.23 -19.95
C TYR A 116 -1.29 -10.02 -21.26
N ASP A 117 -0.16 -10.08 -21.96
CA ASP A 117 0.00 -10.83 -23.22
C ASP A 117 -0.21 -12.34 -23.02
N LYS A 118 0.14 -12.87 -21.85
CA LYS A 118 -0.13 -14.25 -21.44
C LYS A 118 -1.59 -14.51 -21.02
N GLY A 119 -2.44 -13.50 -21.00
CA GLY A 119 -3.83 -13.57 -20.56
C GLY A 119 -4.03 -13.81 -19.06
N LEU A 120 -2.98 -13.61 -18.25
CA LEU A 120 -3.03 -13.78 -16.79
C LEU A 120 -3.58 -12.55 -16.06
N ILE A 121 -3.56 -11.40 -16.70
CA ILE A 121 -4.15 -10.14 -16.21
C ILE A 121 -5.25 -9.72 -17.17
N TYR A 122 -6.40 -9.36 -16.61
CA TYR A 122 -7.54 -8.83 -17.36
C TYR A 122 -8.25 -7.74 -16.57
N LYS A 123 -8.97 -6.86 -17.27
CA LYS A 123 -9.79 -5.83 -16.65
C LYS A 123 -11.12 -6.42 -16.20
N GLY A 124 -11.48 -6.30 -14.94
CA GLY A 124 -12.74 -6.76 -14.36
C GLY A 124 -13.24 -5.85 -13.26
N SER A 125 -14.53 -5.99 -12.93
CA SER A 125 -15.15 -5.29 -11.79
C SER A 125 -15.29 -6.26 -10.64
N ARG A 126 -14.87 -5.86 -9.44
CA ARG A 126 -14.99 -6.63 -8.19
C ARG A 126 -15.36 -5.71 -7.05
N ILE A 127 -15.98 -6.27 -6.01
CA ILE A 127 -16.17 -5.57 -4.75
C ILE A 127 -14.81 -5.41 -4.08
N ILE A 128 -14.51 -4.19 -3.63
CA ILE A 128 -13.27 -3.85 -2.94
C ILE A 128 -13.57 -3.16 -1.62
N ASN A 129 -12.65 -3.24 -0.68
CA ASN A 129 -12.69 -2.43 0.54
C ASN A 129 -12.34 -0.99 0.19
N TRP A 130 -13.17 -0.04 0.59
CA TRP A 130 -13.04 1.38 0.29
C TRP A 130 -13.08 2.22 1.56
N CYS A 131 -12.10 3.11 1.75
CA CYS A 131 -12.12 4.09 2.82
C CYS A 131 -12.70 5.43 2.32
N PRO A 132 -13.88 5.86 2.80
CA PRO A 132 -14.47 7.14 2.37
C PRO A 132 -13.73 8.36 2.93
N HIS A 133 -12.94 8.19 4.00
CA HIS A 133 -12.12 9.26 4.56
C HIS A 133 -10.85 9.49 3.73
N CYS A 134 -10.12 8.43 3.40
CA CYS A 134 -8.91 8.51 2.59
C CYS A 134 -9.20 8.58 1.08
N ILE A 135 -10.44 8.28 0.66
CA ILE A 135 -10.89 8.24 -0.75
C ILE A 135 -9.97 7.30 -1.56
N THR A 136 -9.76 6.10 -1.03
CA THR A 136 -8.90 5.09 -1.66
C THR A 136 -9.39 3.66 -1.35
N ALA A 137 -9.01 2.72 -2.23
CA ALA A 137 -9.13 1.30 -1.95
C ALA A 137 -8.15 0.88 -0.84
N LEU A 138 -8.53 -0.13 -0.08
CA LEU A 138 -7.72 -0.72 0.98
C LEU A 138 -7.43 -2.18 0.64
N SER A 139 -6.26 -2.67 1.07
CA SER A 139 -5.97 -4.10 1.07
C SER A 139 -6.68 -4.80 2.23
N ASP A 140 -6.88 -6.11 2.12
CA ASP A 140 -7.53 -6.89 3.18
C ASP A 140 -6.75 -6.85 4.51
N ALA A 141 -5.43 -6.67 4.44
CA ALA A 141 -4.57 -6.54 5.62
C ALA A 141 -4.77 -5.22 6.41
N GLU A 142 -5.37 -4.20 5.79
CA GLU A 142 -5.64 -2.89 6.39
C GLU A 142 -7.05 -2.77 6.94
N VAL A 143 -7.88 -3.83 6.82
CA VAL A 143 -9.28 -3.83 7.21
C VAL A 143 -9.47 -4.60 8.51
N GLU A 144 -10.06 -3.95 9.50
CA GLU A 144 -10.53 -4.59 10.72
C GLU A 144 -12.02 -4.85 10.64
N TYR A 145 -12.41 -6.10 10.88
CA TYR A 145 -13.82 -6.52 10.87
C TYR A 145 -14.42 -6.34 12.26
N VAL A 146 -15.54 -5.64 12.32
CA VAL A 146 -16.29 -5.40 13.56
C VAL A 146 -17.71 -5.88 13.36
N ASP A 147 -18.17 -6.79 14.23
CA ASP A 147 -19.55 -7.26 14.23
C ASP A 147 -20.51 -6.14 14.65
N LYS A 148 -21.52 -5.92 13.83
CA LYS A 148 -22.59 -4.98 14.11
C LYS A 148 -23.94 -5.68 14.00
N PRO A 149 -24.88 -5.45 14.92
CA PRO A 149 -26.23 -5.93 14.77
C PRO A 149 -26.85 -5.33 13.50
N GLY A 150 -27.43 -6.19 12.69
CA GLY A 150 -28.07 -5.82 11.43
C GLY A 150 -29.38 -6.54 11.27
N HIS A 151 -30.07 -6.28 10.16
CA HIS A 151 -31.36 -6.89 9.84
C HIS A 151 -31.29 -7.52 8.44
N LEU A 152 -31.97 -8.63 8.28
CA LEU A 152 -32.28 -9.23 7.00
C LEU A 152 -33.76 -8.97 6.70
N TRP A 153 -34.02 -8.19 5.66
CA TRP A 153 -35.36 -7.78 5.28
C TRP A 153 -35.94 -8.75 4.27
N TYR A 154 -37.15 -9.24 4.51
CA TYR A 154 -37.89 -10.10 3.59
C TYR A 154 -38.99 -9.28 2.93
N ILE A 155 -38.81 -9.00 1.63
CA ILE A 155 -39.79 -8.22 0.85
C ILE A 155 -40.61 -9.18 0.02
N ARG A 156 -41.94 -9.04 0.10
CA ARG A 156 -42.91 -9.84 -0.65
C ARG A 156 -43.33 -9.07 -1.90
N TYR A 157 -43.25 -9.73 -3.03
CA TYR A 157 -43.77 -9.25 -4.30
C TYR A 157 -44.91 -10.13 -4.74
N PRO A 158 -46.16 -9.67 -4.67
CA PRO A 158 -47.31 -10.46 -5.09
C PRO A 158 -47.29 -10.71 -6.59
N LEU A 159 -47.59 -11.93 -7.00
CA LEU A 159 -47.72 -12.29 -8.40
C LEU A 159 -48.99 -11.69 -9.01
N THR A 160 -48.92 -11.26 -10.25
CA THR A 160 -50.04 -10.57 -10.92
C THR A 160 -51.25 -11.49 -11.19
N ASP A 161 -51.04 -12.79 -11.19
CA ASP A 161 -52.09 -13.82 -11.36
C ASP A 161 -52.74 -14.23 -10.02
N GLY A 162 -52.28 -13.66 -8.89
CA GLY A 162 -52.81 -13.96 -7.56
C GLY A 162 -52.42 -15.34 -7.02
N SER A 163 -51.52 -16.08 -7.68
CA SER A 163 -51.16 -17.45 -7.29
C SER A 163 -50.23 -17.53 -6.08
N GLY A 164 -49.66 -16.40 -5.64
CA GLY A 164 -48.77 -16.34 -4.49
C GLY A 164 -47.85 -15.12 -4.50
N ASP A 165 -46.78 -15.18 -3.68
CA ASP A 165 -45.78 -14.13 -3.56
C ASP A 165 -44.37 -14.66 -3.87
N LEU A 166 -43.54 -13.83 -4.49
CA LEU A 166 -42.10 -14.02 -4.48
C LEU A 166 -41.53 -13.28 -3.25
N VAL A 167 -40.66 -13.95 -2.50
CA VAL A 167 -40.00 -13.34 -1.34
C VAL A 167 -38.52 -13.17 -1.62
N ALA A 168 -38.04 -11.93 -1.60
CA ALA A 168 -36.63 -11.61 -1.70
C ALA A 168 -36.08 -11.20 -0.33
N ALA A 169 -34.92 -11.77 0.06
CA ALA A 169 -34.22 -11.41 1.28
C ALA A 169 -33.05 -10.48 0.96
N THR A 170 -32.96 -9.36 1.68
CA THR A 170 -31.88 -8.39 1.47
C THR A 170 -31.44 -7.74 2.78
N THR A 171 -30.14 -7.40 2.87
CA THR A 171 -29.59 -6.53 3.92
C THR A 171 -29.62 -5.05 3.52
N CYS A 172 -29.86 -4.75 2.24
CA CYS A 172 -29.87 -3.39 1.70
C CYS A 172 -31.21 -3.09 1.03
N LEU A 173 -32.00 -2.22 1.65
CA LEU A 173 -33.30 -1.79 1.10
C LEU A 173 -33.16 -0.81 -0.08
N LEU A 174 -32.01 -0.18 -0.26
CA LEU A 174 -31.79 0.87 -1.26
C LEU A 174 -31.94 0.38 -2.70
N TYR A 175 -31.68 -0.90 -2.96
CA TYR A 175 -31.71 -1.49 -4.30
C TYR A 175 -32.90 -2.42 -4.56
N THR A 176 -33.91 -2.40 -3.69
CA THR A 176 -35.07 -3.29 -3.78
C THR A 176 -36.37 -2.57 -4.13
N SER A 177 -36.30 -1.31 -4.50
CA SER A 177 -37.45 -0.50 -4.97
C SER A 177 -37.42 -0.35 -6.48
#